data_f5f12132df634ceceb3ebb97b113f485
#
_entry.id   f5f12132df634ceceb3ebb97b113f485
#
_cell.length_a   1.000
_cell.length_b   1.000
_cell.length_c   1.000
_cell.angle_alpha   90.00
_cell.angle_beta   90.00
_cell.angle_gamma   90.00
#
_symmetry.space_group_name_H-M   'P 1'
#
loop_
_entity.id
_entity.type
_entity.pdbx_description
1 polymer ?
#
loop_
_entity_poly.entity_id
_entity_poly.type
_entity_poly.pdbx_seq_one_letter_code
_entity_poly.pdbx_strand_id
1 'polypeptide(L)'
;MLQAVLEAVAAEGYQGTRVTDVIARAGVSRKTFYEHFDEKEECFLAAYDRELTQLTEEVAAAFFGEEGATRPWADQVRDGVRAFLVYLAERPAAARVCMVDAMGAGAKAIAKREAALRNFTYLIDAGRSEAKVDVPGRTAVAVLGGANELIAAELLHGPAENVGQLAPDIVYLITLPFLGPKAAVAERERTRQALAGDSVAAT
;
A
#
# COMPACT_ATOMS: atom_id res chain seq x y z
N MET A 1 8.33 12.02 16.29
CA MET A 1 9.53 11.29 15.82
C MET A 1 9.18 10.29 14.72
N LEU A 2 8.18 9.43 14.87
CA LEU A 2 7.83 8.43 13.82
C LEU A 2 7.45 9.08 12.48
N GLN A 3 6.63 10.12 12.49
CA GLN A 3 6.31 10.86 11.26
C GLN A 3 7.57 11.56 10.68
N ALA A 4 8.38 12.16 11.54
CA ALA A 4 9.57 12.88 11.13
C ALA A 4 10.64 11.98 10.47
N VAL A 5 10.79 10.72 10.92
CA VAL A 5 11.73 9.78 10.27
C VAL A 5 11.23 9.35 8.90
N LEU A 6 9.92 9.16 8.72
CA LEU A 6 9.35 8.86 7.40
C LEU A 6 9.54 10.02 6.41
N GLU A 7 9.28 11.26 6.85
CA GLU A 7 9.50 12.46 6.04
C GLU A 7 10.97 12.66 5.68
N ALA A 8 11.90 12.41 6.62
CA ALA A 8 13.32 12.50 6.34
C ALA A 8 13.77 11.44 5.33
N VAL A 9 13.30 10.20 5.49
CA VAL A 9 13.63 9.09 4.56
C VAL A 9 13.00 9.33 3.19
N ALA A 10 11.79 9.81 3.11
CA ALA A 10 11.14 10.13 1.85
C ALA A 10 11.87 11.24 1.07
N ALA A 11 12.49 12.21 1.79
CA ALA A 11 13.23 13.30 1.17
C ALA A 11 14.65 12.90 0.72
N GLU A 12 15.36 12.12 1.53
CA GLU A 12 16.82 11.92 1.42
C GLU A 12 17.22 10.45 1.20
N GLY A 13 16.25 9.54 1.20
CA GLY A 13 16.46 8.09 1.23
C GLY A 13 16.94 7.62 2.61
N TYR A 14 16.80 6.32 2.89
CA TYR A 14 17.19 5.76 4.18
C TYR A 14 18.67 5.98 4.50
N GLN A 15 19.57 5.78 3.55
CA GLN A 15 21.02 5.92 3.77
C GLN A 15 21.45 7.39 3.97
N GLY A 16 20.80 8.34 3.30
CA GLY A 16 21.06 9.77 3.45
C GLY A 16 20.57 10.37 4.77
N THR A 17 19.53 9.80 5.35
CA THR A 17 18.91 10.28 6.59
C THR A 17 19.79 10.05 7.82
N ARG A 18 19.92 11.06 8.66
CA ARG A 18 20.66 11.04 9.95
C ARG A 18 19.69 11.28 11.12
N VAL A 19 20.09 10.90 12.34
CA VAL A 19 19.34 11.21 13.56
C VAL A 19 19.14 12.73 13.71
N THR A 20 20.10 13.54 13.30
CA THR A 20 19.99 15.01 13.30
C THR A 20 18.83 15.53 12.46
N ASP A 21 18.55 14.89 11.34
CA ASP A 21 17.49 15.29 10.43
C ASP A 21 16.12 14.94 11.03
N VAL A 22 16.04 13.78 11.70
CA VAL A 22 14.83 13.33 12.40
C VAL A 22 14.50 14.25 13.57
N ILE A 23 15.47 14.58 14.44
CA ILE A 23 15.25 15.45 15.60
C ILE A 23 14.90 16.87 15.19
N ALA A 24 15.51 17.38 14.12
CA ALA A 24 15.20 18.72 13.60
C ALA A 24 13.76 18.80 13.08
N ARG A 25 13.30 17.78 12.31
CA ARG A 25 11.92 17.71 11.81
C ARG A 25 10.91 17.47 12.93
N ALA A 26 11.26 16.64 13.93
CA ALA A 26 10.39 16.33 15.05
C ALA A 26 10.29 17.46 16.09
N GLY A 27 11.18 18.46 16.04
CA GLY A 27 11.23 19.53 17.01
C GLY A 27 11.63 19.05 18.42
N VAL A 28 12.44 17.97 18.53
CA VAL A 28 12.84 17.40 19.82
C VAL A 28 14.34 17.52 20.04
N SER A 29 14.78 17.35 21.30
CA SER A 29 16.21 17.34 21.63
C SER A 29 16.84 15.99 21.27
N ARG A 30 18.19 15.98 21.11
CA ARG A 30 18.95 14.76 20.94
C ARG A 30 18.78 13.81 22.14
N LYS A 31 18.69 14.35 23.35
CA LYS A 31 18.44 13.58 24.56
C LYS A 31 17.08 12.87 24.47
N THR A 32 16.03 13.60 24.10
CA THR A 32 14.68 13.04 23.93
C THR A 32 14.65 11.93 22.90
N PHE A 33 15.38 12.06 21.78
CA PHE A 33 15.47 10.98 20.80
C PHE A 33 16.03 9.70 21.42
N TYR A 34 17.18 9.79 22.13
CA TYR A 34 17.84 8.64 22.72
C TYR A 34 17.17 8.10 24.00
N GLU A 35 16.17 8.79 24.55
CA GLU A 35 15.27 8.26 25.58
C GLU A 35 14.24 7.26 25.00
N HIS A 36 14.01 7.28 23.68
CA HIS A 36 13.01 6.45 23.00
C HIS A 36 13.60 5.44 22.02
N PHE A 37 14.73 5.75 21.41
CA PHE A 37 15.36 4.92 20.37
C PHE A 37 16.88 4.94 20.52
N ASP A 38 17.50 3.78 20.48
CA ASP A 38 18.95 3.65 20.56
C ASP A 38 19.63 4.13 19.27
N GLU A 39 18.98 3.93 18.12
CA GLU A 39 19.52 4.30 16.81
C GLU A 39 18.44 4.65 15.78
N LYS A 40 18.88 5.19 14.64
CA LYS A 40 17.99 5.54 13.51
C LYS A 40 17.18 4.34 13.03
N GLU A 41 17.80 3.16 12.93
CA GLU A 41 17.14 1.95 12.45
C GLU A 41 15.92 1.61 13.30
N GLU A 42 16.05 1.66 14.62
CA GLU A 42 14.95 1.37 15.55
C GLU A 42 13.77 2.33 15.37
N CYS A 43 14.05 3.64 15.31
CA CYS A 43 13.03 4.66 15.06
C CYS A 43 12.34 4.43 13.70
N PHE A 44 13.12 4.14 12.66
CA PHE A 44 12.60 3.87 11.32
C PHE A 44 11.72 2.62 11.30
N LEU A 45 12.19 1.51 11.88
CA LEU A 45 11.44 0.26 11.91
C LEU A 45 10.15 0.36 12.71
N ALA A 46 10.14 1.15 13.79
CA ALA A 46 8.92 1.42 14.55
C ALA A 46 7.91 2.25 13.73
N ALA A 47 8.38 3.25 13.00
CA ALA A 47 7.54 4.05 12.11
C ALA A 47 6.99 3.21 10.97
N TYR A 48 7.85 2.44 10.31
CA TYR A 48 7.50 1.57 9.19
C TYR A 48 6.48 0.49 9.57
N ASP A 49 6.68 -0.14 10.73
CA ASP A 49 5.77 -1.15 11.27
C ASP A 49 4.37 -0.56 11.53
N ARG A 50 4.32 0.63 12.13
CA ARG A 50 3.06 1.35 12.35
C ARG A 50 2.31 1.60 11.04
N GLU A 51 2.99 2.12 10.01
CA GLU A 51 2.36 2.41 8.72
C GLU A 51 1.87 1.13 8.03
N LEU A 52 2.69 0.05 8.03
CA LEU A 52 2.27 -1.23 7.45
C LEU A 52 1.07 -1.84 8.19
N THR A 53 1.03 -1.72 9.52
CA THR A 53 -0.09 -2.20 10.34
C THR A 53 -1.35 -1.44 10.00
N GLN A 54 -1.31 -0.09 10.05
CA GLN A 54 -2.47 0.75 9.72
C GLN A 54 -2.97 0.51 8.30
N LEU A 55 -2.07 0.47 7.31
CA LEU A 55 -2.43 0.18 5.92
C LEU A 55 -3.13 -1.18 5.80
N THR A 56 -2.58 -2.22 6.44
CA THR A 56 -3.17 -3.56 6.39
C THR A 56 -4.54 -3.60 7.05
N GLU A 57 -4.72 -2.93 8.18
CA GLU A 57 -6.00 -2.85 8.90
C GLU A 57 -7.05 -2.10 8.09
N GLU A 58 -6.72 -0.94 7.51
CA GLU A 58 -7.65 -0.15 6.70
C GLU A 58 -8.07 -0.91 5.42
N VAL A 59 -7.13 -1.57 4.75
CA VAL A 59 -7.43 -2.39 3.57
C VAL A 59 -8.28 -3.59 3.94
N ALA A 60 -7.98 -4.30 5.02
CA ALA A 60 -8.76 -5.45 5.46
C ALA A 60 -10.18 -5.03 5.86
N ALA A 61 -10.33 -3.92 6.57
CA ALA A 61 -11.64 -3.38 6.95
C ALA A 61 -12.50 -3.05 5.72
N ALA A 62 -11.90 -2.42 4.69
CA ALA A 62 -12.60 -2.10 3.45
C ALA A 62 -12.92 -3.36 2.63
N PHE A 63 -11.95 -4.31 2.55
CA PHE A 63 -12.11 -5.55 1.81
C PHE A 63 -13.27 -6.40 2.35
N PHE A 64 -13.32 -6.61 3.66
CA PHE A 64 -14.38 -7.41 4.25
C PHE A 64 -15.70 -6.63 4.41
N GLY A 65 -15.63 -5.32 4.71
CA GLY A 65 -16.80 -4.50 4.99
C GLY A 65 -17.64 -5.04 6.16
N GLU A 66 -18.87 -4.54 6.33
CA GLU A 66 -19.80 -5.04 7.34
C GLU A 66 -20.38 -6.42 7.00
N GLU A 67 -20.51 -6.74 5.71
CA GLU A 67 -21.10 -7.98 5.21
C GLU A 67 -20.10 -9.16 5.18
N GLY A 68 -18.83 -8.89 5.45
CA GLY A 68 -17.77 -9.90 5.50
C GLY A 68 -17.58 -10.66 4.18
N ALA A 69 -17.27 -11.95 4.28
CA ALA A 69 -16.95 -12.81 3.12
C ALA A 69 -18.18 -13.21 2.26
N THR A 70 -19.39 -12.69 2.56
CA THR A 70 -20.61 -13.01 1.76
C THR A 70 -20.71 -12.16 0.49
N ARG A 71 -19.93 -11.08 0.39
CA ARG A 71 -19.89 -10.22 -0.81
C ARG A 71 -19.11 -10.87 -1.95
N PRO A 72 -19.45 -10.58 -3.22
CA PRO A 72 -18.63 -11.00 -4.36
C PRO A 72 -17.16 -10.56 -4.17
N TRP A 73 -16.22 -11.46 -4.42
CA TRP A 73 -14.80 -11.16 -4.24
C TRP A 73 -14.33 -9.93 -5.05
N ALA A 74 -14.87 -9.74 -6.26
CA ALA A 74 -14.53 -8.59 -7.08
C ALA A 74 -14.93 -7.24 -6.41
N ASP A 75 -16.04 -7.21 -5.67
CA ASP A 75 -16.45 -6.04 -4.91
C ASP A 75 -15.49 -5.77 -3.75
N GLN A 76 -15.09 -6.83 -3.04
CA GLN A 76 -14.09 -6.76 -1.98
C GLN A 76 -12.75 -6.24 -2.51
N VAL A 77 -12.31 -6.72 -3.68
CA VAL A 77 -11.08 -6.24 -4.34
C VAL A 77 -11.15 -4.75 -4.67
N ARG A 78 -12.28 -4.26 -5.22
CA ARG A 78 -12.44 -2.84 -5.54
C ARG A 78 -12.31 -1.97 -4.30
N ASP A 79 -12.99 -2.35 -3.22
CA ASP A 79 -12.98 -1.59 -1.97
C ASP A 79 -11.61 -1.63 -1.29
N GLY A 80 -10.96 -2.80 -1.27
CA GLY A 80 -9.60 -2.95 -0.76
C GLY A 80 -8.56 -2.14 -1.55
N VAL A 81 -8.61 -2.19 -2.88
CA VAL A 81 -7.72 -1.40 -3.76
C VAL A 81 -7.96 0.10 -3.55
N ARG A 82 -9.23 0.52 -3.47
CA ARG A 82 -9.55 1.93 -3.20
C ARG A 82 -8.97 2.38 -1.85
N ALA A 83 -9.21 1.64 -0.78
CA ALA A 83 -8.68 1.97 0.55
C ALA A 83 -7.14 2.05 0.54
N PHE A 84 -6.48 1.10 -0.13
CA PHE A 84 -5.03 1.09 -0.28
C PHE A 84 -4.51 2.36 -0.95
N LEU A 85 -5.09 2.76 -2.08
CA LEU A 85 -4.64 3.92 -2.85
C LEU A 85 -4.99 5.25 -2.16
N VAL A 86 -6.14 5.34 -1.49
CA VAL A 86 -6.50 6.51 -0.65
C VAL A 86 -5.51 6.67 0.48
N TYR A 87 -5.17 5.58 1.19
CA TYR A 87 -4.16 5.61 2.25
C TYR A 87 -2.83 6.18 1.77
N LEU A 88 -2.37 5.75 0.59
CA LEU A 88 -1.11 6.25 0.00
C LEU A 88 -1.20 7.72 -0.41
N ALA A 89 -2.31 8.13 -1.02
CA ALA A 89 -2.52 9.51 -1.47
C ALA A 89 -2.53 10.50 -0.30
N GLU A 90 -3.14 10.12 0.82
CA GLU A 90 -3.23 10.96 2.03
C GLU A 90 -1.91 11.04 2.82
N ARG A 91 -0.98 10.08 2.60
CA ARG A 91 0.27 9.93 3.37
C ARG A 91 1.49 9.83 2.45
N PRO A 92 1.86 10.91 1.71
CA PRO A 92 2.88 10.84 0.66
C PRO A 92 4.24 10.33 1.13
N ALA A 93 4.69 10.75 2.33
CA ALA A 93 5.95 10.28 2.90
C ALA A 93 5.92 8.78 3.23
N ALA A 94 4.84 8.31 3.86
CA ALA A 94 4.65 6.89 4.14
C ALA A 94 4.52 6.07 2.84
N ALA A 95 3.77 6.56 1.85
CA ALA A 95 3.63 5.94 0.54
C ALA A 95 4.99 5.71 -0.12
N ARG A 96 5.81 6.76 -0.19
CA ARG A 96 7.15 6.67 -0.76
C ARG A 96 8.04 5.68 0.00
N VAL A 97 8.05 5.75 1.33
CA VAL A 97 8.82 4.82 2.16
C VAL A 97 8.35 3.39 1.97
N CYS A 98 7.04 3.12 2.03
CA CYS A 98 6.50 1.77 1.95
C CYS A 98 6.67 1.14 0.55
N MET A 99 6.50 1.93 -0.50
CA MET A 99 6.50 1.41 -1.87
C MET A 99 7.89 1.43 -2.52
N VAL A 100 8.76 2.40 -2.17
CA VAL A 100 10.01 2.67 -2.86
C VAL A 100 11.24 2.46 -1.97
N ASP A 101 11.32 3.18 -0.84
CA ASP A 101 12.57 3.35 -0.10
C ASP A 101 12.88 2.20 0.88
N ALA A 102 11.88 1.41 1.29
CA ALA A 102 12.04 0.34 2.28
C ALA A 102 13.04 -0.74 1.89
N MET A 103 13.23 -0.98 0.58
CA MET A 103 14.23 -1.95 0.09
C MET A 103 15.66 -1.53 0.43
N GLY A 104 15.94 -0.23 0.53
CA GLY A 104 17.25 0.32 0.92
C GLY A 104 17.50 0.35 2.43
N ALA A 105 16.49 0.05 3.25
CA ALA A 105 16.58 0.14 4.71
C ALA A 105 17.08 -1.14 5.42
N GLY A 106 17.43 -2.19 4.65
CA GLY A 106 18.06 -3.40 5.15
C GLY A 106 17.11 -4.56 5.44
N ALA A 107 17.68 -5.68 5.92
CA ALA A 107 16.97 -6.95 6.01
C ALA A 107 15.74 -6.94 6.92
N LYS A 108 15.77 -6.18 8.02
CA LYS A 108 14.62 -6.09 8.93
C LYS A 108 13.42 -5.40 8.28
N ALA A 109 13.66 -4.34 7.50
CA ALA A 109 12.59 -3.66 6.75
C ALA A 109 12.01 -4.57 5.64
N ILE A 110 12.88 -5.29 4.92
CA ILE A 110 12.47 -6.27 3.92
C ILE A 110 11.58 -7.36 4.55
N ALA A 111 11.96 -7.91 5.70
CA ALA A 111 11.16 -8.93 6.39
C ALA A 111 9.76 -8.41 6.81
N LYS A 112 9.67 -7.16 7.30
CA LYS A 112 8.38 -6.51 7.60
C LYS A 112 7.51 -6.32 6.35
N ARG A 113 8.11 -5.86 5.25
CA ARG A 113 7.43 -5.74 3.95
C ARG A 113 6.89 -7.09 3.47
N GLU A 114 7.70 -8.15 3.54
CA GLU A 114 7.27 -9.49 3.15
C GLU A 114 6.12 -10.02 4.02
N ALA A 115 6.10 -9.69 5.32
CA ALA A 115 4.99 -10.04 6.20
C ALA A 115 3.70 -9.34 5.77
N ALA A 116 3.74 -8.04 5.48
CA ALA A 116 2.59 -7.29 4.98
C ALA A 116 2.10 -7.82 3.62
N LEU A 117 3.01 -8.13 2.69
CA LEU A 117 2.66 -8.71 1.39
C LEU A 117 1.95 -10.06 1.52
N ARG A 118 2.29 -10.89 2.51
CA ARG A 118 1.57 -12.16 2.76
C ARG A 118 0.10 -11.92 3.09
N ASN A 119 -0.23 -10.89 3.86
CA ASN A 119 -1.62 -10.55 4.19
C ASN A 119 -2.41 -10.17 2.91
N PHE A 120 -1.84 -9.31 2.07
CA PHE A 120 -2.46 -8.94 0.79
C PHE A 120 -2.58 -10.14 -0.17
N THR A 121 -1.56 -11.00 -0.22
CA THR A 121 -1.61 -12.25 -1.01
C THR A 121 -2.80 -13.12 -0.59
N TYR A 122 -3.06 -13.23 0.71
CA TYR A 122 -4.21 -14.00 1.24
C TYR A 122 -5.54 -13.43 0.74
N LEU A 123 -5.72 -12.10 0.75
CA LEU A 123 -6.94 -11.46 0.26
C LEU A 123 -7.16 -11.70 -1.25
N ILE A 124 -6.08 -11.66 -2.04
CA ILE A 124 -6.14 -11.92 -3.47
C ILE A 124 -6.43 -13.39 -3.75
N ASP A 125 -5.79 -14.31 -3.03
CA ASP A 125 -5.98 -15.76 -3.20
C ASP A 125 -7.41 -16.22 -2.84
N ALA A 126 -8.17 -15.45 -2.06
CA ALA A 126 -9.59 -15.72 -1.81
C ALA A 126 -10.43 -15.81 -3.10
N GLY A 127 -10.01 -15.11 -4.17
CA GLY A 127 -10.64 -15.19 -5.50
C GLY A 127 -10.60 -16.56 -6.16
N ARG A 128 -9.80 -17.50 -5.65
CA ARG A 128 -9.79 -18.90 -6.11
C ARG A 128 -11.14 -19.59 -5.93
N SER A 129 -11.92 -19.19 -4.95
CA SER A 129 -13.25 -19.74 -4.69
C SER A 129 -14.26 -19.43 -5.81
N GLU A 130 -14.05 -18.32 -6.53
CA GLU A 130 -14.90 -17.89 -7.65
C GLU A 130 -14.27 -18.18 -9.01
N ALA A 131 -13.04 -18.68 -9.06
CA ALA A 131 -12.34 -18.97 -10.32
C ALA A 131 -12.98 -20.14 -11.06
N LYS A 132 -13.15 -19.97 -12.39
CA LYS A 132 -13.70 -21.00 -13.28
C LYS A 132 -12.63 -21.90 -13.90
N VAL A 133 -11.37 -21.59 -13.65
CA VAL A 133 -10.20 -22.30 -14.17
C VAL A 133 -9.21 -22.53 -13.02
N ASP A 134 -8.32 -23.50 -13.20
CA ASP A 134 -7.22 -23.67 -12.26
C ASP A 134 -6.27 -22.48 -12.36
N VAL A 135 -6.09 -21.77 -11.22
CA VAL A 135 -5.22 -20.58 -11.12
C VAL A 135 -3.89 -21.01 -10.53
N PRO A 136 -2.75 -20.78 -11.22
CA PRO A 136 -1.42 -21.16 -10.69
C PRO A 136 -1.14 -20.59 -9.29
N GLY A 137 -0.47 -21.38 -8.43
CA GLY A 137 -0.30 -21.06 -7.01
C GLY A 137 0.44 -19.76 -6.71
N ARG A 138 1.23 -19.24 -7.65
CA ARG A 138 1.97 -17.98 -7.47
C ARG A 138 1.29 -16.74 -8.11
N THR A 139 0.09 -16.91 -8.62
CA THR A 139 -0.63 -15.82 -9.33
C THR A 139 -0.83 -14.60 -8.43
N ALA A 140 -1.30 -14.77 -7.20
CA ALA A 140 -1.52 -13.64 -6.29
C ALA A 140 -0.23 -12.84 -6.01
N VAL A 141 0.90 -13.52 -5.83
CA VAL A 141 2.22 -12.86 -5.66
C VAL A 141 2.62 -12.09 -6.92
N ALA A 142 2.39 -12.67 -8.11
CA ALA A 142 2.74 -12.02 -9.38
C ALA A 142 1.90 -10.76 -9.64
N VAL A 143 0.58 -10.84 -9.41
CA VAL A 143 -0.33 -9.68 -9.55
C VAL A 143 0.01 -8.58 -8.54
N LEU A 144 0.31 -8.96 -7.30
CA LEU A 144 0.74 -8.01 -6.26
C LEU A 144 2.05 -7.30 -6.64
N GLY A 145 2.99 -8.05 -7.20
CA GLY A 145 4.24 -7.49 -7.73
C GLY A 145 3.98 -6.47 -8.84
N GLY A 146 3.12 -6.82 -9.81
CA GLY A 146 2.73 -5.90 -10.88
C GLY A 146 2.00 -4.64 -10.39
N ALA A 147 1.08 -4.78 -9.44
CA ALA A 147 0.40 -3.63 -8.83
C ALA A 147 1.38 -2.72 -8.08
N ASN A 148 2.30 -3.31 -7.30
CA ASN A 148 3.33 -2.56 -6.60
C ASN A 148 4.24 -1.78 -7.56
N GLU A 149 4.61 -2.36 -8.70
CA GLU A 149 5.44 -1.68 -9.72
C GLU A 149 4.71 -0.48 -10.32
N LEU A 150 3.43 -0.62 -10.65
CA LEU A 150 2.62 0.51 -11.15
C LEU A 150 2.56 1.65 -10.14
N ILE A 151 2.34 1.34 -8.86
CA ILE A 151 2.28 2.35 -7.80
C ILE A 151 3.65 2.99 -7.56
N ALA A 152 4.71 2.19 -7.49
CA ALA A 152 6.07 2.70 -7.30
C ALA A 152 6.50 3.63 -8.45
N ALA A 153 6.18 3.28 -9.70
CA ALA A 153 6.45 4.11 -10.86
C ALA A 153 5.72 5.46 -10.78
N GLU A 154 4.43 5.47 -10.37
CA GLU A 154 3.68 6.71 -10.20
C GLU A 154 4.28 7.59 -9.09
N LEU A 155 4.63 7.01 -7.94
CA LEU A 155 5.24 7.73 -6.82
C LEU A 155 6.66 8.26 -7.11
N LEU A 156 7.36 7.68 -8.07
CA LEU A 156 8.69 8.13 -8.50
C LEU A 156 8.61 9.30 -9.48
N HIS A 157 7.57 9.38 -10.30
CA HIS A 157 7.48 10.31 -11.42
C HIS A 157 6.35 11.34 -11.31
N GLY A 158 5.42 11.14 -10.35
CA GLY A 158 4.24 11.99 -10.16
C GLY A 158 3.94 12.28 -8.68
N PRO A 159 2.97 13.16 -8.43
CA PRO A 159 2.51 13.44 -7.07
C PRO A 159 1.69 12.24 -6.54
N ALA A 160 1.79 12.02 -5.22
CA ALA A 160 1.14 10.86 -4.56
C ALA A 160 -0.40 10.85 -4.74
N GLU A 161 -1.01 12.03 -4.92
CA GLU A 161 -2.45 12.17 -5.15
C GLU A 161 -2.92 11.44 -6.44
N ASN A 162 -2.02 11.25 -7.40
CA ASN A 162 -2.34 10.59 -8.66
C ASN A 162 -2.49 9.07 -8.55
N VAL A 163 -1.96 8.45 -7.49
CA VAL A 163 -2.01 6.97 -7.37
C VAL A 163 -3.44 6.42 -7.40
N GLY A 164 -4.43 7.21 -6.95
CA GLY A 164 -5.85 6.85 -7.02
C GLY A 164 -6.33 6.53 -8.44
N GLN A 165 -5.73 7.15 -9.46
CA GLN A 165 -6.07 6.93 -10.87
C GLN A 165 -5.68 5.53 -11.37
N LEU A 166 -4.80 4.83 -10.64
CA LEU A 166 -4.39 3.46 -10.96
C LEU A 166 -5.44 2.41 -10.58
N ALA A 167 -6.45 2.76 -9.77
CA ALA A 167 -7.43 1.79 -9.25
C ALA A 167 -8.08 0.92 -10.35
N PRO A 168 -8.56 1.44 -11.49
CA PRO A 168 -9.18 0.62 -12.52
C PRO A 168 -8.21 -0.43 -13.08
N ASP A 169 -6.97 -0.05 -13.31
CA ASP A 169 -5.96 -0.94 -13.92
C ASP A 169 -5.46 -1.98 -12.91
N ILE A 170 -5.32 -1.62 -11.63
CA ILE A 170 -4.98 -2.55 -10.56
C ILE A 170 -6.11 -3.56 -10.33
N VAL A 171 -7.37 -3.12 -10.28
CA VAL A 171 -8.54 -4.02 -10.17
C VAL A 171 -8.59 -4.98 -11.35
N TYR A 172 -8.37 -4.49 -12.58
CA TYR A 172 -8.28 -5.36 -13.75
C TYR A 172 -7.17 -6.39 -13.61
N LEU A 173 -5.96 -5.96 -13.24
CA LEU A 173 -4.80 -6.84 -13.07
C LEU A 173 -5.07 -7.94 -12.05
N ILE A 174 -5.69 -7.61 -10.91
CA ILE A 174 -6.00 -8.57 -9.85
C ILE A 174 -7.09 -9.54 -10.27
N THR A 175 -8.17 -9.08 -10.91
CA THR A 175 -9.34 -9.90 -11.21
C THR A 175 -9.16 -10.78 -12.45
N LEU A 176 -8.32 -10.38 -13.39
CA LEU A 176 -8.13 -11.06 -14.68
C LEU A 176 -7.81 -12.56 -14.57
N PRO A 177 -6.84 -13.01 -13.75
CA PRO A 177 -6.48 -14.42 -13.68
C PRO A 177 -7.55 -15.30 -13.02
N PHE A 178 -8.42 -14.73 -12.20
CA PHE A 178 -9.44 -15.47 -11.45
C PHE A 178 -10.79 -15.50 -12.17
N LEU A 179 -11.24 -14.35 -12.68
CA LEU A 179 -12.59 -14.19 -13.25
C LEU A 179 -12.60 -14.21 -14.78
N GLY A 180 -11.42 -14.13 -15.41
CA GLY A 180 -11.27 -14.08 -16.86
C GLY A 180 -11.50 -12.67 -17.45
N PRO A 181 -11.14 -12.48 -18.75
CA PRO A 181 -11.01 -11.15 -19.35
C PRO A 181 -12.33 -10.37 -19.40
N LYS A 182 -13.46 -11.04 -19.67
CA LYS A 182 -14.77 -10.35 -19.77
C LYS A 182 -15.20 -9.74 -18.44
N ALA A 183 -15.06 -10.49 -17.35
CA ALA A 183 -15.39 -10.00 -16.01
C ALA A 183 -14.40 -8.92 -15.54
N ALA A 184 -13.10 -9.12 -15.76
CA ALA A 184 -12.08 -8.15 -15.39
C ALA A 184 -12.26 -6.79 -16.11
N VAL A 185 -12.63 -6.78 -17.38
CA VAL A 185 -12.97 -5.55 -18.12
C VAL A 185 -14.19 -4.86 -17.50
N ALA A 186 -15.21 -5.62 -17.11
CA ALA A 186 -16.39 -5.06 -16.46
C ALA A 186 -16.04 -4.44 -15.10
N GLU A 187 -15.19 -5.07 -14.30
CA GLU A 187 -14.74 -4.54 -13.01
C GLU A 187 -13.88 -3.27 -13.17
N ARG A 188 -12.99 -3.26 -14.15
CA ARG A 188 -12.23 -2.06 -14.51
C ARG A 188 -13.14 -0.87 -14.81
N GLU A 189 -14.19 -1.09 -15.60
CA GLU A 189 -15.12 -0.03 -15.99
C GLU A 189 -15.97 0.46 -14.81
N ARG A 190 -16.45 -0.44 -13.95
CA ARG A 190 -17.15 -0.07 -12.71
C ARG A 190 -16.27 0.80 -11.80
N THR A 191 -14.99 0.42 -11.65
CA THR A 191 -14.03 1.19 -10.85
C THR A 191 -13.81 2.58 -11.44
N ARG A 192 -13.70 2.70 -12.76
CA ARG A 192 -13.55 4.00 -13.45
C ARG A 192 -14.77 4.90 -13.23
N GLN A 193 -15.98 4.35 -13.33
CA GLN A 193 -17.21 5.10 -13.12
C GLN A 193 -17.35 5.59 -11.68
N ALA A 194 -16.95 4.78 -10.69
CA ALA A 194 -16.93 5.16 -9.28
C ALA A 194 -15.99 6.34 -9.04
N LEU A 195 -14.76 6.32 -9.59
CA LEU A 195 -13.81 7.43 -9.48
C LEU A 195 -14.36 8.74 -10.09
N ALA A 196 -15.03 8.64 -11.23
CA ALA A 196 -15.62 9.82 -11.88
C ALA A 196 -16.77 10.41 -11.03
N GLY A 197 -17.57 9.56 -10.38
CA GLY A 197 -18.63 10.00 -9.47
C GLY A 197 -18.11 10.69 -8.22
N ASP A 198 -17.05 10.18 -7.62
CA ASP A 198 -16.40 10.79 -6.43
C ASP A 198 -15.81 12.17 -6.74
N SER A 199 -15.25 12.37 -7.94
CA SER A 199 -14.70 13.67 -8.38
C SER A 199 -15.77 14.74 -8.57
N VAL A 200 -16.98 14.35 -8.98
CA VAL A 200 -18.11 15.28 -9.16
C VAL A 200 -18.75 15.67 -7.82
N ALA A 201 -18.74 14.76 -6.84
CA ALA A 201 -19.30 15.02 -5.52
C ALA A 201 -18.41 15.90 -4.63
N ALA A 202 -17.12 16.03 -4.96
CA ALA A 202 -16.13 16.84 -4.24
C ALA A 202 -16.00 18.28 -4.72
N THR A 203 -16.75 18.68 -5.76
CA THR A 203 -16.77 20.03 -6.36
C THR A 203 -18.04 20.77 -5.98
#